data_7a709ae6a89453b75bebb1b08bbccfd0
#
_entry.id   7a709ae6a89453b75bebb1b08bbccfd0
#
_cell.length_a   1.000
_cell.length_b   1.000
_cell.length_c   1.000
_cell.angle_alpha   90.00
_cell.angle_beta   90.00
_cell.angle_gamma   90.00
#
_symmetry.space_group_name_H-M   'P 1'
#
loop_
_entity.id
_entity.type
_entity.pdbx_description
1 polymer ?
#
loop_
_entity_poly.entity_id
_entity_poly.type
_entity_poly.pdbx_seq_one_letter_code
_entity_poly.pdbx_strand_id
1 'polypeptide(L)'
;MQEQDFRLPTEAEWEYAARGGRSQADYPWGGYYLRNKKGCLLANFKPGRGNYPEDGGFYTVRADAYWPNDFGLYNMAGNVAEWTSSLYYEGAYNFQHDMNPDIRYNAKETDKPRDKRKVLRGGSWKDVGYFLRTGTRTYEYQDTSKSYIGFRCVIDLPPSHKKGKK
;
A
#
# COMPACT_ATOMS: atom_id res chain seq x y z
N MET A 1 -23.74 20.22 4.70
CA MET A 1 -22.72 19.39 4.03
C MET A 1 -22.11 18.53 5.12
N GLN A 2 -22.18 17.21 5.03
CA GLN A 2 -21.40 16.35 5.94
C GLN A 2 -19.93 16.51 5.56
N GLU A 3 -19.11 16.92 6.51
CA GLU A 3 -17.66 16.87 6.34
C GLU A 3 -17.28 15.41 6.09
N GLN A 4 -16.62 15.17 4.95
CA GLN A 4 -16.07 13.85 4.66
C GLN A 4 -14.68 13.80 5.30
N ASP A 5 -14.54 12.97 6.32
CA ASP A 5 -13.26 12.80 7.00
C ASP A 5 -12.33 11.92 6.18
N PHE A 6 -11.18 12.48 5.81
CA PHE A 6 -10.08 11.72 5.21
C PHE A 6 -9.30 10.98 6.29
N ARG A 7 -9.00 9.71 6.04
CA ARG A 7 -8.17 8.89 6.91
C ARG A 7 -7.15 8.07 6.11
N LEU A 8 -6.17 7.51 6.79
CA LEU A 8 -5.33 6.47 6.21
C LEU A 8 -6.15 5.18 6.03
N PRO A 9 -5.89 4.40 4.97
CA PRO A 9 -6.48 3.08 4.84
C PRO A 9 -5.98 2.15 5.95
N THR A 10 -6.79 1.16 6.31
CA THR A 10 -6.29 0.00 7.03
C THR A 10 -5.38 -0.83 6.12
N GLU A 11 -4.59 -1.72 6.69
CA GLU A 11 -3.77 -2.63 5.91
C GLU A 11 -4.61 -3.48 4.94
N ALA A 12 -5.75 -3.99 5.39
CA ALA A 12 -6.65 -4.81 4.58
C ALA A 12 -7.29 -4.01 3.44
N GLU A 13 -7.73 -2.78 3.70
CA GLU A 13 -8.27 -1.89 2.67
C GLU A 13 -7.21 -1.56 1.62
N TRP A 14 -5.98 -1.28 2.05
CA TRP A 14 -4.88 -1.01 1.14
C TRP A 14 -4.60 -2.22 0.24
N GLU A 15 -4.51 -3.43 0.82
CA GLU A 15 -4.25 -4.65 0.06
C GLU A 15 -5.38 -4.97 -0.92
N TYR A 16 -6.63 -4.84 -0.50
CA TYR A 16 -7.78 -5.00 -1.37
C TYR A 16 -7.73 -4.03 -2.56
N ALA A 17 -7.44 -2.77 -2.29
CA ALA A 17 -7.28 -1.74 -3.32
C ALA A 17 -6.12 -2.05 -4.28
N ALA A 18 -4.98 -2.50 -3.75
CA ALA A 18 -3.80 -2.87 -4.55
C ALA A 18 -4.07 -4.05 -5.48
N ARG A 19 -4.82 -5.05 -5.02
CA ARG A 19 -5.18 -6.23 -5.83
C ARG A 19 -6.12 -5.90 -7.00
N GLY A 20 -6.82 -4.76 -6.96
CA GLY A 20 -7.68 -4.33 -8.07
C GLY A 20 -8.79 -5.34 -8.42
N GLY A 21 -9.32 -6.09 -7.44
CA GLY A 21 -10.32 -7.14 -7.66
C GLY A 21 -9.77 -8.50 -8.07
N ARG A 22 -8.46 -8.64 -8.25
CA ARG A 22 -7.80 -9.90 -8.62
C ARG A 22 -7.45 -10.71 -7.38
N SER A 23 -8.14 -11.82 -7.18
CA SER A 23 -7.83 -12.71 -6.05
C SER A 23 -6.37 -13.20 -6.11
N GLN A 24 -5.67 -13.10 -4.98
CA GLN A 24 -4.29 -13.58 -4.80
C GLN A 24 -3.25 -13.02 -5.79
N ALA A 25 -3.51 -11.88 -6.44
CA ALA A 25 -2.53 -11.25 -7.31
C ALA A 25 -1.28 -10.83 -6.52
N ASP A 26 -0.10 -11.26 -6.98
CA ASP A 26 1.18 -10.88 -6.36
C ASP A 26 1.47 -9.38 -6.55
N TYR A 27 1.07 -8.82 -7.69
CA TYR A 27 1.29 -7.41 -8.04
C TYR A 27 -0.01 -6.77 -8.52
N PRO A 28 -0.14 -5.44 -8.46
CA PRO A 28 -1.35 -4.71 -8.87
C PRO A 28 -1.80 -4.96 -10.31
N TRP A 29 -0.88 -5.33 -11.19
CA TRP A 29 -1.16 -5.68 -12.59
C TRP A 29 -1.53 -7.16 -12.80
N GLY A 30 -1.61 -7.96 -11.74
CA GLY A 30 -2.10 -9.35 -11.77
C GLY A 30 -1.10 -10.41 -12.24
N GLY A 31 0.06 -10.01 -12.75
CA GLY A 31 1.11 -10.93 -13.20
C GLY A 31 2.14 -11.23 -12.10
N TYR A 32 3.06 -12.16 -12.40
CA TYR A 32 4.17 -12.52 -11.49
C TYR A 32 5.48 -11.79 -11.81
N TYR A 33 5.53 -11.07 -12.93
CA TYR A 33 6.73 -10.42 -13.44
C TYR A 33 6.72 -8.93 -13.19
N LEU A 34 7.88 -8.36 -12.90
CA LEU A 34 8.10 -6.93 -12.73
C LEU A 34 8.31 -6.19 -14.07
N ARG A 35 8.36 -6.94 -15.18
CA ARG A 35 8.49 -6.43 -16.54
C ARG A 35 7.33 -6.89 -17.40
N ASN A 36 6.94 -6.04 -18.33
CA ASN A 36 5.99 -6.40 -19.37
C ASN A 36 6.64 -7.24 -20.49
N LYS A 37 5.85 -7.68 -21.46
CA LYS A 37 6.34 -8.48 -22.62
C LYS A 37 7.37 -7.75 -23.47
N LYS A 38 7.46 -6.43 -23.40
CA LYS A 38 8.45 -5.60 -24.09
C LYS A 38 9.72 -5.38 -23.27
N GLY A 39 9.80 -5.93 -22.07
CA GLY A 39 10.93 -5.79 -21.16
C GLY A 39 10.88 -4.53 -20.27
N CYS A 40 9.90 -3.63 -20.43
CA CYS A 40 9.79 -2.42 -19.61
C CYS A 40 9.38 -2.75 -18.17
N LEU A 41 9.96 -2.05 -17.21
CA LEU A 41 9.58 -2.15 -15.80
C LEU A 41 8.15 -1.63 -15.58
N LEU A 42 7.42 -2.25 -14.67
CA LEU A 42 6.01 -1.95 -14.40
C LEU A 42 5.82 -1.08 -13.15
N ALA A 43 6.89 -0.76 -12.45
CA ALA A 43 6.88 0.07 -11.26
C ALA A 43 8.26 0.71 -11.05
N ASN A 44 8.31 1.79 -10.27
CA ASN A 44 9.56 2.42 -9.83
C ASN A 44 10.08 1.72 -8.57
N PHE A 45 11.18 0.98 -8.71
CA PHE A 45 11.81 0.24 -7.62
C PHE A 45 13.30 0.01 -7.94
N LYS A 46 14.06 -0.47 -6.97
CA LYS A 46 15.45 -0.83 -7.17
C LYS A 46 15.56 -2.22 -7.82
N PRO A 47 15.82 -2.34 -9.12
CA PRO A 47 16.10 -3.62 -9.73
C PRO A 47 17.39 -4.20 -9.13
N GLY A 48 17.42 -5.51 -8.87
CA GLY A 48 18.56 -6.15 -8.22
C GLY A 48 19.84 -6.16 -9.07
N ARG A 49 19.72 -5.99 -10.38
CA ARG A 49 20.81 -5.88 -11.37
C ARG A 49 20.39 -4.95 -12.50
N GLY A 50 21.36 -4.21 -13.04
CA GLY A 50 21.17 -3.38 -14.22
C GLY A 50 21.08 -1.90 -13.93
N ASN A 51 20.53 -1.17 -14.88
CA ASN A 51 20.39 0.27 -14.84
C ASN A 51 19.22 0.67 -13.93
N TYR A 52 19.48 1.29 -12.80
CA TYR A 52 18.46 1.73 -11.86
C TYR A 52 17.43 2.71 -12.46
N PRO A 53 17.84 3.68 -13.28
CA PRO A 53 16.89 4.61 -13.91
C PRO A 53 16.27 4.06 -15.21
N GLU A 54 16.31 2.76 -15.47
CA GLU A 54 15.78 2.16 -16.72
C GLU A 54 14.28 2.43 -16.90
N ASP A 55 13.56 2.57 -15.82
CA ASP A 55 12.13 2.91 -15.81
C ASP A 55 11.83 4.42 -15.87
N GLY A 56 12.88 5.25 -15.90
CA GLY A 56 12.78 6.71 -15.86
C GLY A 56 12.81 7.33 -14.47
N GLY A 57 12.91 6.51 -13.40
CA GLY A 57 12.94 6.97 -12.02
C GLY A 57 14.19 6.51 -11.25
N PHE A 58 14.98 7.46 -10.73
CA PHE A 58 16.06 7.15 -9.79
C PHE A 58 15.62 7.34 -8.34
N TYR A 59 14.71 8.27 -8.14
CA TYR A 59 14.01 8.57 -6.88
C TYR A 59 12.50 8.48 -7.12
N THR A 60 11.72 9.32 -6.45
CA THR A 60 10.27 9.39 -6.68
C THR A 60 9.94 9.90 -8.08
N VAL A 61 8.89 9.35 -8.66
CA VAL A 61 8.32 9.77 -9.94
C VAL A 61 6.91 10.32 -9.73
N ARG A 62 6.30 10.87 -10.79
CA ARG A 62 4.92 11.34 -10.76
C ARG A 62 3.98 10.25 -10.26
N ALA A 63 2.92 10.65 -9.57
CA ALA A 63 1.93 9.73 -9.00
C ALA A 63 1.18 8.90 -10.06
N ASP A 64 1.19 9.33 -11.31
CA ASP A 64 0.53 8.69 -12.47
C ASP A 64 1.52 8.13 -13.50
N ALA A 65 2.78 7.88 -13.10
CA ALA A 65 3.86 7.54 -14.03
C ALA A 65 3.75 6.14 -14.67
N TYR A 66 3.03 5.23 -14.06
CA TYR A 66 2.84 3.86 -14.54
C TYR A 66 1.37 3.57 -14.82
N TRP A 67 1.08 2.34 -15.28
CA TRP A 67 -0.29 1.93 -15.55
C TRP A 67 -1.07 1.70 -14.25
N PRO A 68 -2.32 2.18 -14.17
CA PRO A 68 -3.17 1.91 -13.02
C PRO A 68 -3.57 0.44 -12.95
N ASN A 69 -3.97 -0.02 -11.77
CA ASN A 69 -4.62 -1.32 -11.62
C ASN A 69 -6.08 -1.27 -12.13
N ASP A 70 -6.80 -2.39 -12.04
CA ASP A 70 -8.18 -2.50 -12.55
C ASP A 70 -9.19 -1.60 -11.82
N PHE A 71 -8.83 -1.07 -10.63
CA PHE A 71 -9.61 -0.05 -9.93
C PHE A 71 -9.22 1.38 -10.30
N GLY A 72 -8.32 1.57 -11.25
CA GLY A 72 -7.84 2.87 -11.68
C GLY A 72 -6.82 3.50 -10.73
N LEU A 73 -6.24 2.74 -9.79
CA LEU A 73 -5.29 3.22 -8.81
C LEU A 73 -3.86 3.10 -9.32
N TYR A 74 -3.14 4.22 -9.27
CA TYR A 74 -1.75 4.31 -9.70
C TYR A 74 -0.78 4.01 -8.56
N ASN A 75 0.42 3.54 -8.92
CA ASN A 75 1.56 3.32 -8.02
C ASN A 75 1.22 2.54 -6.73
N MET A 76 0.34 1.54 -6.85
CA MET A 76 0.09 0.59 -5.76
C MET A 76 1.26 -0.38 -5.52
N ALA A 77 2.32 -0.25 -6.30
CA ALA A 77 3.59 -0.96 -6.12
C ALA A 77 4.74 -0.03 -6.53
N GLY A 78 5.73 0.12 -5.68
CA GLY A 78 6.88 0.99 -5.90
C GLY A 78 6.58 2.48 -5.72
N ASN A 79 7.48 3.32 -6.16
CA ASN A 79 7.53 4.76 -5.96
C ASN A 79 7.79 5.11 -4.48
N VAL A 80 6.76 5.14 -3.63
CA VAL A 80 6.90 5.29 -2.17
C VAL A 80 6.15 4.18 -1.46
N ALA A 81 6.71 3.68 -0.37
CA ALA A 81 5.97 2.83 0.55
C ALA A 81 4.90 3.67 1.25
N GLU A 82 3.74 3.10 1.53
CA GLU A 82 2.60 3.89 2.00
C GLU A 82 2.18 3.51 3.41
N TRP A 83 1.96 4.54 4.22
CA TRP A 83 1.43 4.41 5.57
C TRP A 83 0.01 3.83 5.56
N THR A 84 -0.23 2.90 6.47
CA THR A 84 -1.59 2.48 6.85
C THR A 84 -1.88 2.86 8.30
N SER A 85 -3.15 2.84 8.69
CA SER A 85 -3.56 3.08 10.08
C SER A 85 -3.21 1.92 11.02
N SER A 86 -2.98 0.73 10.46
CA SER A 86 -2.82 -0.51 11.21
C SER A 86 -1.49 -0.59 11.96
N LEU A 87 -1.53 -1.12 13.18
CA LEU A 87 -0.35 -1.45 13.97
C LEU A 87 0.38 -2.64 13.33
N TYR A 88 1.70 -2.55 13.23
CA TYR A 88 2.50 -3.70 12.81
C TYR A 88 2.70 -4.66 13.97
N TYR A 89 2.11 -5.85 13.82
CA TYR A 89 2.30 -6.97 14.72
C TYR A 89 2.64 -8.22 13.90
N GLU A 90 3.72 -8.91 14.27
CA GLU A 90 4.26 -10.05 13.50
C GLU A 90 3.27 -11.22 13.42
N GLY A 91 2.52 -11.46 14.49
CA GLY A 91 1.50 -12.51 14.57
C GLY A 91 0.08 -12.07 14.17
N ALA A 92 -0.08 -10.92 13.50
CA ALA A 92 -1.40 -10.35 13.20
C ALA A 92 -2.35 -11.35 12.51
N TYR A 93 -1.85 -12.09 11.52
CA TYR A 93 -2.65 -13.06 10.78
C TYR A 93 -3.21 -14.22 11.62
N ASN A 94 -2.61 -14.51 12.76
CA ASN A 94 -3.07 -15.58 13.63
C ASN A 94 -4.30 -15.20 14.47
N PHE A 95 -4.61 -13.90 14.56
CA PHE A 95 -5.67 -13.36 15.42
C PHE A 95 -6.76 -12.61 14.65
N GLN A 96 -6.63 -12.54 13.34
CA GLN A 96 -7.56 -11.79 12.48
C GLN A 96 -8.53 -12.75 11.84
N HIS A 97 -9.76 -12.77 12.33
CA HIS A 97 -10.85 -13.63 11.83
C HIS A 97 -11.93 -12.86 11.05
N ASP A 98 -11.82 -11.53 11.01
CA ASP A 98 -12.80 -10.65 10.36
C ASP A 98 -12.46 -10.40 8.89
N MET A 99 -13.49 -10.01 8.12
CA MET A 99 -13.35 -9.69 6.71
C MET A 99 -12.55 -8.41 6.43
N ASN A 100 -12.43 -7.52 7.41
CA ASN A 100 -11.58 -6.32 7.38
C ASN A 100 -10.75 -6.25 8.67
N PRO A 101 -9.79 -7.14 8.84
CA PRO A 101 -9.00 -7.20 10.06
C PRO A 101 -8.15 -5.94 10.20
N ASP A 102 -8.25 -5.30 11.35
CA ASP A 102 -7.45 -4.12 11.66
C ASP A 102 -7.09 -4.09 13.14
N ILE A 103 -5.81 -3.98 13.44
CA ILE A 103 -5.32 -3.75 14.79
C ILE A 103 -4.95 -2.28 14.85
N ARG A 104 -5.81 -1.47 15.47
CA ARG A 104 -5.57 -0.04 15.67
C ARG A 104 -5.00 0.22 17.05
N TYR A 105 -3.87 0.90 17.06
CA TYR A 105 -3.30 1.44 18.27
C TYR A 105 -2.58 2.75 17.94
N ASN A 106 -2.95 3.80 18.63
CA ASN A 106 -2.27 5.10 18.51
C ASN A 106 -1.31 5.24 19.69
N ALA A 107 -0.06 4.88 19.47
CA ALA A 107 0.94 4.82 20.50
C ALA A 107 1.27 6.22 21.05
N LYS A 108 1.43 6.30 22.36
CA LYS A 108 1.88 7.49 23.06
C LYS A 108 3.41 7.55 23.03
N GLU A 109 3.95 8.70 23.30
CA GLU A 109 5.40 8.92 23.34
C GLU A 109 6.12 7.98 24.32
N THR A 110 5.47 7.68 25.45
CA THR A 110 5.97 6.80 26.52
C THR A 110 5.86 5.31 26.23
N ASP A 111 5.16 4.92 25.16
CA ASP A 111 4.93 3.51 24.83
C ASP A 111 6.20 2.83 24.29
N LYS A 112 6.22 1.52 24.37
CA LYS A 112 7.36 0.73 23.88
C LYS A 112 7.55 0.91 22.39
N PRO A 113 8.79 0.90 21.87
CA PRO A 113 9.05 1.07 20.44
C PRO A 113 8.24 0.14 19.54
N ARG A 114 8.04 -1.11 19.93
CA ARG A 114 7.25 -2.07 19.14
C ARG A 114 5.80 -1.62 18.93
N ASP A 115 5.23 -0.88 19.88
CA ASP A 115 3.84 -0.44 19.84
C ASP A 115 3.66 0.83 18.99
N LYS A 116 4.77 1.46 18.59
CA LYS A 116 4.83 2.60 17.67
C LYS A 116 4.99 2.21 16.20
N ARG A 117 5.13 0.91 15.90
CA ARG A 117 5.32 0.45 14.52
C ARG A 117 3.99 0.46 13.77
N LYS A 118 3.96 1.13 12.61
CA LYS A 118 2.83 1.14 11.70
C LYS A 118 3.15 0.35 10.44
N VAL A 119 2.15 -0.33 9.91
CA VAL A 119 2.31 -1.11 8.67
C VAL A 119 2.54 -0.18 7.50
N LEU A 120 3.55 -0.51 6.70
CA LEU A 120 3.84 0.06 5.40
C LEU A 120 3.57 -0.98 4.31
N ARG A 121 3.06 -0.52 3.18
CA ARG A 121 2.70 -1.35 2.05
C ARG A 121 3.25 -0.79 0.74
N GLY A 122 3.35 -1.64 -0.29
CA GLY A 122 3.66 -1.27 -1.66
C GLY A 122 5.14 -1.26 -2.02
N GLY A 123 6.04 -1.13 -1.06
CA GLY A 123 7.46 -0.91 -1.33
C GLY A 123 7.75 0.44 -1.98
N SER A 124 9.01 0.76 -2.21
CA SER A 124 9.44 2.08 -2.67
C SER A 124 10.52 1.99 -3.75
N TRP A 125 10.90 3.15 -4.30
CA TRP A 125 11.98 3.29 -5.29
C TRP A 125 13.33 2.70 -4.83
N LYS A 126 13.59 2.61 -3.54
CA LYS A 126 14.82 2.02 -2.99
C LYS A 126 14.74 0.52 -2.73
N ASP A 127 13.53 -0.06 -2.74
CA ASP A 127 13.30 -1.44 -2.35
C ASP A 127 13.39 -2.38 -3.56
N VAL A 128 13.76 -3.63 -3.32
CA VAL A 128 13.77 -4.67 -4.36
C VAL A 128 12.36 -5.22 -4.60
N GLY A 129 12.16 -5.88 -5.75
CA GLY A 129 10.85 -6.35 -6.21
C GLY A 129 10.04 -7.19 -5.23
N TYR A 130 10.67 -7.85 -4.25
CA TYR A 130 9.97 -8.58 -3.18
C TYR A 130 9.02 -7.68 -2.38
N PHE A 131 9.44 -6.45 -2.08
CA PHE A 131 8.65 -5.52 -1.26
C PHE A 131 7.49 -4.88 -2.02
N LEU A 132 7.44 -5.03 -3.36
CA LEU A 132 6.37 -4.52 -4.20
C LEU A 132 5.14 -5.44 -4.26
N ARG A 133 5.24 -6.65 -3.72
CA ARG A 133 4.12 -7.59 -3.69
C ARG A 133 2.99 -7.04 -2.85
N THR A 134 1.76 -7.21 -3.32
CA THR A 134 0.55 -6.73 -2.63
C THR A 134 0.41 -7.27 -1.21
N GLY A 135 0.87 -8.49 -0.95
CA GLY A 135 0.83 -9.12 0.36
C GLY A 135 2.02 -8.83 1.26
N THR A 136 3.09 -8.17 0.78
CA THR A 136 4.28 -7.93 1.60
C THR A 136 4.04 -6.81 2.60
N ARG A 137 4.36 -7.10 3.86
CA ARG A 137 4.25 -6.18 4.99
C ARG A 137 5.63 -5.72 5.43
N THR A 138 5.77 -4.42 5.62
CA THR A 138 6.91 -3.82 6.32
C THR A 138 6.41 -2.87 7.38
N TYR A 139 7.29 -2.25 8.12
CA TYR A 139 6.90 -1.26 9.11
C TYR A 139 7.90 -0.13 9.20
N GLU A 140 7.43 0.98 9.75
CA GLU A 140 8.26 2.05 10.27
C GLU A 140 7.61 2.61 11.54
N TYR A 141 8.38 3.35 12.33
CA TYR A 141 7.88 3.98 13.54
C TYR A 141 7.04 5.20 13.19
N GLN A 142 5.87 5.35 13.82
CA GLN A 142 4.88 6.40 13.51
C GLN A 142 5.40 7.83 13.68
N ASP A 143 6.48 8.00 14.43
CA ASP A 143 7.14 9.28 14.73
C ASP A 143 8.34 9.56 13.83
N THR A 144 8.48 8.82 12.72
CA THR A 144 9.58 9.01 11.77
C THR A 144 9.09 9.48 10.40
N SER A 145 9.97 10.19 9.69
CA SER A 145 9.78 10.65 8.32
C SER A 145 10.92 10.14 7.43
N LYS A 146 10.60 9.62 6.26
CA LYS A 146 11.57 9.09 5.28
C LYS A 146 11.21 9.54 3.88
N SER A 147 12.21 9.82 3.04
CA SER A 147 12.01 10.28 1.66
C SER A 147 11.38 9.23 0.72
N TYR A 148 11.31 7.99 1.16
CA TYR A 148 10.75 6.85 0.43
C TYR A 148 9.40 6.36 1.00
N ILE A 149 8.82 7.10 1.95
CA ILE A 149 7.53 6.79 2.55
C ILE A 149 6.56 7.93 2.28
N GLY A 150 5.38 7.59 1.80
CA GLY A 150 4.28 8.50 1.56
C GLY A 150 2.97 7.94 2.11
N PHE A 151 1.86 8.45 1.64
CA PHE A 151 0.53 7.98 2.04
C PHE A 151 -0.50 8.25 0.95
N ARG A 152 -1.61 7.54 1.04
CA ARG A 152 -2.87 7.87 0.34
C ARG A 152 -4.00 7.92 1.33
N CYS A 153 -4.98 8.78 1.08
CA CYS A 153 -6.16 8.87 1.91
C CYS A 153 -7.31 8.05 1.33
N VAL A 154 -8.19 7.63 2.22
CA VAL A 154 -9.50 7.06 1.90
C VAL A 154 -10.58 7.88 2.60
N ILE A 155 -11.79 7.82 2.08
CA ILE A 155 -12.98 8.40 2.68
C ILE A 155 -14.03 7.29 2.85
N ASP A 156 -14.75 7.33 3.96
CA ASP A 156 -15.87 6.43 4.15
C ASP A 156 -17.08 6.94 3.37
N LEU A 157 -17.64 6.08 2.52
CA LEU A 157 -18.88 6.43 1.83
C LEU A 157 -20.04 6.42 2.82
N PRO A 158 -20.95 7.40 2.76
CA PRO A 158 -22.16 7.37 3.58
C PRO A 158 -22.95 6.09 3.28
N PRO A 159 -23.61 5.48 4.27
CA PRO A 159 -24.40 4.28 4.06
C PRO A 159 -25.39 4.51 2.92
N SER A 160 -25.35 3.66 1.89
CA SER A 160 -26.29 3.74 0.80
C SER A 160 -27.71 3.50 1.34
N HIS A 161 -28.57 4.51 1.29
CA HIS A 161 -29.99 4.30 1.53
C HIS A 161 -30.52 3.33 0.45
N LYS A 162 -30.66 2.05 0.79
CA LYS A 162 -31.43 1.12 -0.03
C LYS A 162 -32.83 1.71 -0.17
N LYS A 163 -33.14 2.30 -1.32
CA LYS A 163 -34.52 2.63 -1.67
C LYS A 163 -35.29 1.31 -1.63
N GLY A 164 -36.10 1.13 -0.60
CA GLY A 164 -37.03 0.02 -0.51
C GLY A 164 -37.84 -0.02 -1.81
N LYS A 165 -37.74 -1.10 -2.56
CA LYS A 165 -38.70 -1.37 -3.62
C LYS A 165 -40.04 -1.58 -2.92
N LYS A 166 -40.98 -0.64 -3.15
CA LYS A 166 -42.42 -0.87 -2.93
C LYS A 166 -42.93 -1.81 -3.99
#